data_b689f40f288557f609d02beee95ebfb4
#
_entry.id   b689f40f288557f609d02beee95ebfb4
#
_cell.length_a   1.000
_cell.length_b   1.000
_cell.length_c   1.000
_cell.angle_alpha   90.00
_cell.angle_beta   90.00
_cell.angle_gamma   90.00
#
_symmetry.space_group_name_H-M   'P 1'
#
loop_
_entity.id
_entity.type
_entity.pdbx_description
1 polymer ?
#
loop_
_entity_poly.entity_id
_entity_poly.type
_entity_poly.pdbx_seq_one_letter_code
_entity_poly.pdbx_strand_id
1 'polypeptide(L)'
;MDRNTLFSILLNNFGFTPTEGQAKVLYHLSAFILTEKERPLYLLRGYAGTGKTTLVSTLVKTLPQIGMRYQLLAPTGRAAKVMSSYTGKPASTLHRKLYRFQAVANGELRMTRDVNKHKNTVFIVDECSMISDQGDGYSWSRSLLDDLIEYVFSGSCCKLLLIGDSAQLPPVGLDISPAMDFDILRNSFNLTIATYEMKEVMRQALESGILHNATEIRNKIAMSNEQWAMSDFDGYELPLLNINNFDDIIKIDPMSFEELLWQSFGDKRSNNDAVVICRSNKRANMFNQAIRSRVLQEEGELSAGDKLMVVKNNYFWTSQQDNETTRQQVAETQRRRVAESQSTINNPFQSPSPFQSPSPIPNISFIANGDMIEIMKINKFEELYGFHFADVEIQLMDYEDAPSLSVKILLETLHSDSPALTNDEAKRLYQAVEEDYMDIPKASDRRKAMKENPYFNALQVKYGYALTCHKTQGGQWNNVFVEAPYLPEETILELGDLRWLYTAITRASEKVYLVNFKDEWFM
;
A
#
# COMPACT_ATOMS: atom_id res chain seq x y z
N MET A 1 6.21 -32.64 15.46
CA MET A 1 5.38 -32.84 14.24
C MET A 1 6.33 -33.00 13.08
N ASP A 2 6.11 -34.01 12.26
CA ASP A 2 6.93 -34.22 11.06
C ASP A 2 6.39 -33.42 9.84
N ARG A 3 7.19 -33.36 8.77
CA ARG A 3 6.90 -32.60 7.57
C ARG A 3 5.64 -33.08 6.84
N ASN A 4 5.43 -34.40 6.77
CA ASN A 4 4.30 -34.96 6.03
C ASN A 4 2.98 -34.68 6.74
N THR A 5 2.98 -34.74 8.07
CA THR A 5 1.83 -34.36 8.90
C THR A 5 1.47 -32.89 8.68
N LEU A 6 2.45 -31.97 8.71
CA LEU A 6 2.19 -30.55 8.46
C LEU A 6 1.71 -30.30 7.02
N PHE A 7 2.31 -30.99 6.04
CA PHE A 7 1.87 -30.90 4.65
C PHE A 7 0.40 -31.34 4.48
N SER A 8 -0.01 -32.41 5.14
CA SER A 8 -1.40 -32.88 5.12
C SER A 8 -2.36 -31.85 5.77
N ILE A 9 -1.96 -31.18 6.85
CA ILE A 9 -2.75 -30.12 7.47
C ILE A 9 -2.87 -28.92 6.51
N LEU A 10 -1.78 -28.52 5.84
CA LEU A 10 -1.80 -27.46 4.86
C LEU A 10 -2.73 -27.77 3.68
N LEU A 11 -2.69 -29.00 3.16
CA LEU A 11 -3.60 -29.45 2.10
C LEU A 11 -5.07 -29.39 2.53
N ASN A 12 -5.38 -29.86 3.74
CA ASN A 12 -6.76 -29.81 4.27
C ASN A 12 -7.26 -28.37 4.43
N ASN A 13 -6.41 -27.45 4.87
CA ASN A 13 -6.76 -26.03 5.06
C ASN A 13 -6.77 -25.23 3.75
N PHE A 14 -6.19 -25.77 2.66
CA PHE A 14 -6.15 -25.10 1.36
C PHE A 14 -7.54 -24.95 0.74
N GLY A 15 -8.43 -25.93 0.98
CA GLY A 15 -9.85 -25.85 0.64
C GLY A 15 -10.19 -26.08 -0.84
N PHE A 16 -9.19 -26.27 -1.70
CA PHE A 16 -9.34 -26.56 -3.13
C PHE A 16 -8.38 -27.67 -3.53
N THR A 17 -8.57 -28.24 -4.72
CA THR A 17 -7.55 -29.14 -5.31
C THR A 17 -6.38 -28.29 -5.77
N PRO A 18 -5.20 -28.40 -5.16
CA PRO A 18 -4.04 -27.61 -5.57
C PRO A 18 -3.53 -28.03 -6.95
N THR A 19 -3.00 -27.07 -7.72
CA THR A 19 -2.19 -27.41 -8.91
C THR A 19 -0.89 -28.07 -8.48
N GLU A 20 -0.14 -28.64 -9.44
CA GLU A 20 1.16 -29.27 -9.14
C GLU A 20 2.13 -28.27 -8.49
N GLY A 21 2.20 -27.05 -9.03
CA GLY A 21 3.01 -25.97 -8.49
C GLY A 21 2.59 -25.56 -7.09
N GLN A 22 1.29 -25.42 -6.82
CA GLN A 22 0.75 -25.09 -5.49
C GLN A 22 1.06 -26.21 -4.48
N ALA A 23 0.90 -27.47 -4.86
CA ALA A 23 1.23 -28.61 -4.00
C ALA A 23 2.74 -28.62 -3.64
N LYS A 24 3.63 -28.33 -4.61
CA LYS A 24 5.07 -28.18 -4.37
C LYS A 24 5.36 -27.06 -3.38
N VAL A 25 4.71 -25.89 -3.53
CA VAL A 25 4.87 -24.78 -2.58
C VAL A 25 4.41 -25.17 -1.18
N LEU A 26 3.24 -25.78 -1.02
CA LEU A 26 2.75 -26.24 0.29
C LEU A 26 3.72 -27.23 0.95
N TYR A 27 4.32 -28.14 0.14
CA TYR A 27 5.34 -29.06 0.61
C TYR A 27 6.64 -28.35 1.02
N HIS A 28 7.08 -27.32 0.28
CA HIS A 28 8.23 -26.50 0.67
C HIS A 28 7.95 -25.65 1.90
N LEU A 29 6.76 -25.08 2.00
CA LEU A 29 6.34 -24.31 3.18
C LEU A 29 6.30 -25.16 4.45
N SER A 30 5.91 -26.46 4.35
CA SER A 30 5.98 -27.36 5.51
C SER A 30 7.41 -27.53 6.03
N ALA A 31 8.39 -27.65 5.13
CA ALA A 31 9.81 -27.70 5.51
C ALA A 31 10.32 -26.36 6.07
N PHE A 32 9.92 -25.24 5.48
CA PHE A 32 10.27 -23.90 5.94
C PHE A 32 9.72 -23.61 7.33
N ILE A 33 8.47 -23.98 7.62
CA ILE A 33 7.83 -23.79 8.91
C ILE A 33 8.54 -24.61 10.00
N LEU A 34 8.96 -25.83 9.71
CA LEU A 34 9.60 -26.73 10.66
C LEU A 34 11.12 -26.54 10.78
N THR A 35 11.75 -25.73 9.91
CA THR A 35 13.20 -25.56 9.95
C THR A 35 13.69 -24.92 11.25
N GLU A 36 14.76 -25.46 11.81
CA GLU A 36 15.49 -24.91 12.96
C GLU A 36 16.74 -24.10 12.53
N LYS A 37 16.98 -23.99 11.22
CA LYS A 37 18.11 -23.22 10.69
C LYS A 37 18.02 -21.76 11.12
N GLU A 38 19.18 -21.12 11.23
CA GLU A 38 19.26 -19.69 11.56
C GLU A 38 18.76 -18.82 10.41
N ARG A 39 18.06 -17.75 10.74
CA ARG A 39 17.58 -16.70 9.83
C ARG A 39 16.89 -17.25 8.58
N PRO A 40 15.85 -18.08 8.73
CA PRO A 40 15.20 -18.73 7.58
C PRO A 40 14.30 -17.75 6.84
N LEU A 41 14.53 -17.60 5.54
CA LEU A 41 13.72 -16.83 4.61
C LEU A 41 13.18 -17.74 3.52
N TYR A 42 11.90 -17.60 3.20
CA TYR A 42 11.29 -18.20 2.01
C TYR A 42 10.86 -17.10 1.07
N LEU A 43 11.38 -17.09 -0.17
CA LEU A 43 11.00 -16.16 -1.22
C LEU A 43 10.04 -16.88 -2.17
N LEU A 44 8.76 -16.51 -2.12
CA LEU A 44 7.72 -16.99 -3.02
C LEU A 44 7.50 -15.96 -4.13
N ARG A 45 7.92 -16.29 -5.33
CA ARG A 45 7.61 -15.53 -6.54
C ARG A 45 6.40 -16.15 -7.22
N GLY A 46 5.52 -15.32 -7.75
CA GLY A 46 4.36 -15.85 -8.49
C GLY A 46 3.59 -14.74 -9.18
N TYR A 47 3.08 -15.06 -10.35
CA TYR A 47 2.34 -14.12 -11.20
C TYR A 47 0.88 -13.93 -10.75
N ALA A 48 0.17 -12.96 -11.35
CA ALA A 48 -1.27 -12.81 -11.17
C ALA A 48 -2.00 -14.12 -11.52
N GLY A 49 -3.04 -14.48 -10.77
CA GLY A 49 -3.83 -15.69 -10.99
C GLY A 49 -3.18 -17.02 -10.59
N THR A 50 -1.98 -17.03 -9.99
CA THR A 50 -1.30 -18.28 -9.57
C THR A 50 -1.74 -18.79 -8.19
N GLY A 51 -2.53 -18.01 -7.43
CA GLY A 51 -3.08 -18.42 -6.13
C GLY A 51 -2.22 -18.06 -4.92
N LYS A 52 -1.36 -17.04 -5.00
CA LYS A 52 -0.59 -16.53 -3.85
C LYS A 52 -1.47 -16.21 -2.64
N THR A 53 -2.58 -15.53 -2.85
CA THR A 53 -3.56 -15.16 -1.80
C THR A 53 -4.15 -16.37 -1.09
N THR A 54 -4.47 -17.43 -1.85
CA THR A 54 -4.98 -18.71 -1.29
C THR A 54 -3.93 -19.38 -0.40
N LEU A 55 -2.65 -19.36 -0.81
CA LEU A 55 -1.55 -19.88 0.01
C LEU A 55 -1.38 -19.11 1.31
N VAL A 56 -1.43 -17.77 1.27
CA VAL A 56 -1.36 -16.93 2.47
C VAL A 56 -2.53 -17.24 3.41
N SER A 57 -3.76 -17.29 2.89
CA SER A 57 -4.95 -17.65 3.67
C SER A 57 -4.82 -19.01 4.32
N THR A 58 -4.23 -19.98 3.61
CA THR A 58 -3.96 -21.33 4.14
C THR A 58 -2.97 -21.28 5.29
N LEU A 59 -1.89 -20.50 5.17
CA LEU A 59 -0.92 -20.33 6.26
C LEU A 59 -1.55 -19.68 7.49
N VAL A 60 -2.34 -18.63 7.28
CA VAL A 60 -3.05 -17.91 8.36
C VAL A 60 -3.98 -18.84 9.15
N LYS A 61 -4.63 -19.79 8.47
CA LYS A 61 -5.47 -20.82 9.10
C LYS A 61 -4.64 -21.90 9.81
N THR A 62 -3.49 -22.28 9.24
CA THR A 62 -2.68 -23.43 9.71
C THR A 62 -1.76 -23.09 10.87
N LEU A 63 -1.06 -21.94 10.83
CA LEU A 63 -0.04 -21.59 11.81
C LEU A 63 -0.54 -21.61 13.26
N PRO A 64 -1.73 -21.07 13.61
CA PRO A 64 -2.26 -21.16 14.98
C PRO A 64 -2.54 -22.60 15.43
N GLN A 65 -2.96 -23.48 14.52
CA GLN A 65 -3.26 -24.89 14.84
C GLN A 65 -2.01 -25.65 15.30
N ILE A 66 -0.83 -25.20 14.89
CA ILE A 66 0.46 -25.79 15.26
C ILE A 66 1.21 -24.98 16.34
N GLY A 67 0.53 -24.04 17.01
CA GLY A 67 1.11 -23.22 18.06
C GLY A 67 2.08 -22.14 17.59
N MET A 68 2.08 -21.81 16.28
CA MET A 68 2.89 -20.71 15.73
C MET A 68 2.05 -19.45 15.56
N ARG A 69 2.71 -18.31 15.71
CA ARG A 69 2.12 -16.99 15.48
C ARG A 69 2.49 -16.52 14.08
N TYR A 70 1.75 -15.55 13.57
CA TYR A 70 2.07 -14.87 12.30
C TYR A 70 1.88 -13.35 12.43
N GLN A 71 2.53 -12.62 11.53
CA GLN A 71 2.33 -11.19 11.30
C GLN A 71 2.13 -10.98 9.81
N LEU A 72 1.03 -10.31 9.44
CA LEU A 72 0.71 -9.98 8.05
C LEU A 72 1.17 -8.57 7.77
N LEU A 73 2.02 -8.41 6.75
CA LEU A 73 2.66 -7.15 6.43
C LEU A 73 2.60 -6.87 4.93
N ALA A 74 2.53 -5.60 4.57
CA ALA A 74 2.63 -5.14 3.18
C ALA A 74 3.37 -3.79 3.11
N PRO A 75 3.92 -3.39 1.95
CA PRO A 75 4.62 -2.12 1.80
C PRO A 75 3.72 -0.90 1.97
N THR A 76 2.46 -0.97 1.52
CA THR A 76 1.51 0.16 1.51
C THR A 76 0.25 -0.15 2.32
N GLY A 77 -0.50 0.91 2.71
CA GLY A 77 -1.78 0.78 3.41
C GLY A 77 -2.81 0.00 2.60
N ARG A 78 -2.92 0.32 1.30
CA ARG A 78 -3.85 -0.37 0.40
C ARG A 78 -3.52 -1.85 0.22
N ALA A 79 -2.24 -2.22 0.06
CA ALA A 79 -1.83 -3.62 0.00
C ALA A 79 -2.15 -4.36 1.32
N ALA A 80 -1.96 -3.70 2.47
CA ALA A 80 -2.33 -4.26 3.77
C ALA A 80 -3.86 -4.46 3.88
N LYS A 81 -4.67 -3.53 3.38
CA LYS A 81 -6.13 -3.67 3.33
C LYS A 81 -6.55 -4.87 2.46
N VAL A 82 -6.01 -4.98 1.24
CA VAL A 82 -6.26 -6.12 0.35
C VAL A 82 -5.88 -7.44 1.04
N MET A 83 -4.70 -7.47 1.72
CA MET A 83 -4.25 -8.63 2.47
C MET A 83 -5.19 -8.96 3.65
N SER A 84 -5.71 -7.95 4.35
CA SER A 84 -6.69 -8.13 5.42
C SER A 84 -8.01 -8.70 4.90
N SER A 85 -8.49 -8.21 3.76
CA SER A 85 -9.75 -8.65 3.14
C SER A 85 -9.72 -10.14 2.78
N TYR A 86 -8.70 -10.61 2.05
CA TYR A 86 -8.68 -12.02 1.64
C TYR A 86 -8.25 -13.00 2.75
N THR A 87 -7.55 -12.53 3.79
CA THR A 87 -7.19 -13.39 4.93
C THR A 87 -8.24 -13.39 6.04
N GLY A 88 -9.12 -12.38 6.09
CA GLY A 88 -10.03 -12.13 7.21
C GLY A 88 -9.30 -11.81 8.51
N LYS A 89 -8.04 -11.32 8.44
CA LYS A 89 -7.19 -11.01 9.58
C LYS A 89 -6.47 -9.67 9.37
N PRO A 90 -6.25 -8.88 10.43
CA PRO A 90 -5.62 -7.59 10.29
C PRO A 90 -4.18 -7.71 9.77
N ALA A 91 -3.88 -6.99 8.72
CA ALA A 91 -2.54 -6.76 8.20
C ALA A 91 -2.09 -5.33 8.51
N SER A 92 -0.79 -5.07 8.48
CA SER A 92 -0.20 -3.77 8.77
C SER A 92 0.82 -3.39 7.71
N THR A 93 1.09 -2.09 7.56
CA THR A 93 2.23 -1.68 6.72
C THR A 93 3.56 -2.03 7.38
N LEU A 94 4.60 -2.24 6.54
CA LEU A 94 5.96 -2.44 7.03
C LEU A 94 6.39 -1.29 7.94
N HIS A 95 6.18 -0.05 7.51
CA HIS A 95 6.55 1.14 8.29
C HIS A 95 5.90 1.14 9.68
N ARG A 96 4.59 0.90 9.75
CA ARG A 96 3.86 0.85 11.02
C ARG A 96 4.34 -0.27 11.94
N LYS A 97 4.83 -1.38 11.39
CA LYS A 97 5.32 -2.51 12.18
C LYS A 97 6.75 -2.32 12.64
N LEU A 98 7.60 -1.76 11.79
CA LEU A 98 9.03 -1.69 12.04
C LEU A 98 9.45 -0.49 12.86
N TYR A 99 8.71 0.63 12.77
CA TYR A 99 9.15 1.89 13.35
C TYR A 99 8.21 2.42 14.42
N ARG A 100 8.79 3.15 15.34
CA ARG A 100 8.08 3.97 16.32
C ARG A 100 8.80 5.30 16.50
N PHE A 101 8.06 6.29 17.00
CA PHE A 101 8.65 7.53 17.44
C PHE A 101 9.13 7.41 18.90
N GLN A 102 10.35 7.82 19.14
CA GLN A 102 10.90 7.97 20.47
C GLN A 102 11.36 9.42 20.66
N ALA A 103 10.96 10.01 21.79
CA ALA A 103 11.56 11.26 22.22
C ALA A 103 13.03 11.00 22.58
N VAL A 104 13.93 11.68 21.89
CA VAL A 104 15.37 11.65 22.21
C VAL A 104 15.63 12.63 23.35
N ALA A 105 16.76 12.49 24.04
CA ALA A 105 17.10 13.30 25.22
C ALA A 105 17.03 14.83 25.00
N ASN A 106 17.12 15.30 23.75
CA ASN A 106 16.93 16.70 23.36
C ASN A 106 15.46 17.07 23.08
N GLY A 107 14.51 16.15 23.31
CA GLY A 107 13.08 16.33 23.06
C GLY A 107 12.65 16.19 21.58
N GLU A 108 13.55 15.82 20.66
CA GLU A 108 13.18 15.48 19.30
C GLU A 108 12.46 14.14 19.24
N LEU A 109 11.35 14.08 18.47
CA LEU A 109 10.77 12.81 18.07
C LEU A 109 11.61 12.23 16.92
N ARG A 110 12.26 11.11 17.17
CA ARG A 110 13.03 10.41 16.15
C ARG A 110 12.35 9.10 15.79
N MET A 111 12.19 8.86 14.50
CA MET A 111 11.75 7.56 14.03
C MET A 111 12.87 6.55 14.26
N THR A 112 12.60 5.55 15.08
CA THR A 112 13.55 4.48 15.41
C THR A 112 12.92 3.14 15.14
N ARG A 113 13.74 2.16 14.75
CA ARG A 113 13.26 0.80 14.61
C ARG A 113 12.80 0.28 15.97
N ASP A 114 11.60 -0.32 15.99
CA ASP A 114 11.05 -0.92 17.19
C ASP A 114 11.79 -2.21 17.56
N VAL A 115 11.69 -2.61 18.81
CA VAL A 115 12.23 -3.88 19.31
C VAL A 115 11.24 -5.01 18.98
N ASN A 116 11.73 -6.03 18.30
CA ASN A 116 10.92 -7.22 18.03
C ASN A 116 10.73 -8.07 19.29
N LYS A 117 9.53 -8.05 19.83
CA LYS A 117 9.13 -8.86 21.01
C LYS A 117 8.47 -10.20 20.63
N HIS A 118 8.39 -10.49 19.33
CA HIS A 118 7.76 -11.72 18.84
C HIS A 118 8.65 -12.94 19.06
N LYS A 119 7.97 -14.06 19.34
CA LYS A 119 8.58 -15.37 19.50
C LYS A 119 7.80 -16.38 18.68
N ASN A 120 8.49 -17.33 18.05
CA ASN A 120 7.90 -18.40 17.24
C ASN A 120 6.87 -17.85 16.23
N THR A 121 7.29 -16.86 15.44
CA THR A 121 6.39 -16.09 14.59
C THR A 121 6.87 -16.09 13.14
N VAL A 122 5.96 -16.37 12.21
CA VAL A 122 6.19 -16.20 10.76
C VAL A 122 5.73 -14.80 10.35
N PHE A 123 6.66 -13.99 9.87
CA PHE A 123 6.36 -12.70 9.25
C PHE A 123 6.09 -12.95 7.77
N ILE A 124 4.89 -12.64 7.32
CA ILE A 124 4.43 -12.82 5.95
C ILE A 124 4.31 -11.43 5.34
N VAL A 125 5.15 -11.16 4.34
CA VAL A 125 5.20 -9.87 3.63
C VAL A 125 4.71 -10.11 2.21
N ASP A 126 3.55 -9.57 1.87
CA ASP A 126 3.03 -9.57 0.51
C ASP A 126 3.48 -8.34 -0.26
N GLU A 127 3.41 -8.37 -1.59
CA GLU A 127 3.84 -7.30 -2.50
C GLU A 127 5.29 -6.85 -2.27
N CYS A 128 6.20 -7.79 -1.92
CA CYS A 128 7.60 -7.43 -1.66
C CYS A 128 8.34 -6.89 -2.89
N SER A 129 7.78 -7.02 -4.10
CA SER A 129 8.26 -6.40 -5.33
C SER A 129 8.31 -4.86 -5.27
N MET A 130 7.58 -4.24 -4.33
CA MET A 130 7.58 -2.80 -4.11
C MET A 130 8.65 -2.32 -3.12
N ILE A 131 9.38 -3.21 -2.46
CA ILE A 131 10.38 -2.82 -1.46
C ILE A 131 11.62 -2.28 -2.17
N SER A 132 11.97 -1.02 -1.85
CA SER A 132 13.16 -0.33 -2.34
C SER A 132 14.33 -0.49 -1.36
N ASP A 133 15.56 -0.35 -1.85
CA ASP A 133 16.78 -0.20 -1.04
C ASP A 133 17.12 1.27 -0.76
N GLN A 134 16.40 2.21 -1.39
CA GLN A 134 16.59 3.63 -1.12
C GLN A 134 15.98 3.98 0.24
N GLY A 135 16.76 4.65 1.08
CA GLY A 135 16.26 5.17 2.35
C GLY A 135 15.22 6.28 2.12
N ASP A 136 14.17 6.30 2.92
CA ASP A 136 13.06 7.27 2.86
C ASP A 136 13.45 8.73 3.18
N GLY A 137 14.71 9.09 3.12
CA GLY A 137 15.22 10.44 3.44
C GLY A 137 15.10 10.86 4.91
N TYR A 138 14.40 10.08 5.73
CA TYR A 138 14.20 10.33 7.16
C TYR A 138 15.03 9.43 8.08
N SER A 139 15.53 8.31 7.54
CA SER A 139 16.36 7.37 8.30
C SER A 139 17.83 7.56 7.92
N TRP A 140 18.68 7.61 8.92
CA TRP A 140 20.14 7.65 8.73
C TRP A 140 20.60 6.30 8.20
N SER A 141 20.70 6.17 6.87
CA SER A 141 21.52 5.23 6.14
C SER A 141 21.10 3.77 5.91
N ARG A 142 19.92 3.30 6.32
CA ARG A 142 19.51 1.91 6.04
C ARG A 142 18.27 1.83 5.16
N SER A 143 18.21 0.78 4.33
CA SER A 143 17.04 0.51 3.51
C SER A 143 15.91 -0.11 4.33
N LEU A 144 14.67 0.02 3.83
CA LEU A 144 13.50 -0.64 4.44
C LEU A 144 13.69 -2.17 4.51
N LEU A 145 14.38 -2.76 3.53
CA LEU A 145 14.69 -4.19 3.50
C LEU A 145 15.67 -4.56 4.62
N ASP A 146 16.73 -3.76 4.84
CA ASP A 146 17.68 -3.98 5.94
C ASP A 146 16.96 -3.99 7.29
N ASP A 147 16.13 -2.97 7.52
CA ASP A 147 15.40 -2.83 8.77
C ASP A 147 14.37 -3.95 8.98
N LEU A 148 13.70 -4.41 7.92
CA LEU A 148 12.79 -5.55 7.97
C LEU A 148 13.53 -6.83 8.39
N ILE A 149 14.63 -7.14 7.71
CA ILE A 149 15.42 -8.36 7.96
C ILE A 149 15.97 -8.35 9.39
N GLU A 150 16.57 -7.25 9.80
CA GLU A 150 17.10 -7.14 11.16
C GLU A 150 16.02 -7.14 12.23
N TYR A 151 14.88 -6.49 11.97
CA TYR A 151 13.75 -6.55 12.90
C TYR A 151 13.26 -7.98 13.09
N VAL A 152 12.96 -8.70 12.00
CA VAL A 152 12.44 -10.06 12.07
C VAL A 152 13.38 -10.98 12.84
N PHE A 153 14.67 -10.97 12.49
CA PHE A 153 15.64 -11.90 13.05
C PHE A 153 16.26 -11.45 14.39
N SER A 154 15.90 -10.28 14.90
CA SER A 154 16.14 -9.91 16.30
C SER A 154 15.16 -10.60 17.26
N GLY A 155 14.05 -11.13 16.76
CA GLY A 155 13.09 -11.93 17.53
C GLY A 155 13.53 -13.39 17.67
N SER A 156 12.96 -14.08 18.66
CA SER A 156 13.31 -15.49 18.95
C SER A 156 12.53 -16.44 18.05
N CYS A 157 13.20 -17.32 17.32
CA CYS A 157 12.60 -18.32 16.42
C CYS A 157 11.63 -17.70 15.41
N CYS A 158 11.94 -16.52 14.90
CA CYS A 158 11.15 -15.84 13.88
C CYS A 158 11.60 -16.26 12.47
N LYS A 159 10.65 -16.26 11.53
CA LYS A 159 10.85 -16.64 10.13
C LYS A 159 10.29 -15.56 9.23
N LEU A 160 10.85 -15.39 8.04
CA LEU A 160 10.42 -14.40 7.05
C LEU A 160 9.97 -15.09 5.76
N LEU A 161 8.72 -14.83 5.36
CA LEU A 161 8.16 -15.21 4.08
C LEU A 161 7.94 -13.94 3.26
N LEU A 162 8.66 -13.78 2.16
CA LEU A 162 8.49 -12.72 1.18
C LEU A 162 7.69 -13.26 -0.01
N ILE A 163 6.66 -12.51 -0.41
CA ILE A 163 5.79 -12.87 -1.53
C ILE A 163 5.74 -11.69 -2.49
N GLY A 164 5.96 -11.93 -3.77
CA GLY A 164 5.93 -10.88 -4.79
C GLY A 164 5.71 -11.42 -6.19
N ASP A 165 5.59 -10.51 -7.13
CA ASP A 165 5.38 -10.77 -8.55
C ASP A 165 6.51 -10.14 -9.36
N SER A 166 7.30 -10.98 -10.05
CA SER A 166 8.48 -10.55 -10.82
C SER A 166 8.12 -9.88 -12.16
N ALA A 167 6.87 -10.00 -12.61
CA ALA A 167 6.39 -9.34 -13.82
C ALA A 167 5.82 -7.93 -13.56
N GLN A 168 5.57 -7.57 -12.29
CA GLN A 168 5.15 -6.21 -11.94
C GLN A 168 6.31 -5.20 -12.08
N LEU A 169 5.93 -3.91 -12.10
CA LEU A 169 6.91 -2.82 -12.06
C LEU A 169 7.77 -2.92 -10.80
N PRO A 170 9.09 -2.81 -10.91
CA PRO A 170 9.97 -2.66 -9.75
C PRO A 170 9.82 -1.25 -9.14
N PRO A 171 10.42 -0.98 -7.99
CA PRO A 171 10.52 0.37 -7.44
C PRO A 171 11.18 1.33 -8.44
N VAL A 172 10.78 2.59 -8.40
CA VAL A 172 11.29 3.62 -9.34
C VAL A 172 12.81 3.69 -9.29
N GLY A 173 13.44 3.62 -10.47
CA GLY A 173 14.89 3.67 -10.62
C GLY A 173 15.64 2.35 -10.39
N LEU A 174 14.91 1.24 -10.25
CA LEU A 174 15.48 -0.10 -10.13
C LEU A 174 14.95 -1.01 -11.24
N ASP A 175 15.77 -1.97 -11.69
CA ASP A 175 15.34 -3.01 -12.62
C ASP A 175 14.64 -4.19 -11.92
N ILE A 176 14.97 -4.42 -10.67
CA ILE A 176 14.34 -5.41 -9.80
C ILE A 176 14.34 -4.92 -8.35
N SER A 177 13.31 -5.28 -7.59
CA SER A 177 13.31 -5.04 -6.14
C SER A 177 14.38 -5.90 -5.46
N PRO A 178 15.22 -5.34 -4.57
CA PRO A 178 16.22 -6.11 -3.82
C PRO A 178 15.59 -7.21 -2.95
N ALA A 179 14.32 -7.05 -2.54
CA ALA A 179 13.57 -8.09 -1.83
C ALA A 179 13.15 -9.28 -2.71
N MET A 180 13.25 -9.14 -4.04
CA MET A 180 12.96 -10.18 -5.04
C MET A 180 14.24 -10.81 -5.60
N ASP A 181 15.41 -10.25 -5.31
CA ASP A 181 16.70 -10.71 -5.80
C ASP A 181 17.30 -11.74 -4.84
N PHE A 182 17.41 -12.99 -5.33
CA PHE A 182 17.94 -14.09 -4.53
C PHE A 182 19.41 -13.89 -4.13
N ASP A 183 20.21 -13.33 -5.03
CA ASP A 183 21.66 -13.17 -4.79
C ASP A 183 21.93 -12.02 -3.81
N ILE A 184 21.20 -10.93 -3.92
CA ILE A 184 21.24 -9.84 -2.92
C ILE A 184 20.84 -10.37 -1.54
N LEU A 185 19.69 -11.04 -1.45
CA LEU A 185 19.22 -11.59 -0.17
C LEU A 185 20.20 -12.58 0.44
N ARG A 186 20.82 -13.44 -0.38
CA ARG A 186 21.76 -14.46 0.08
C ARG A 186 23.09 -13.85 0.53
N ASN A 187 23.66 -12.97 -0.29
CA ASN A 187 25.03 -12.51 -0.11
C ASN A 187 25.13 -11.37 0.89
N SER A 188 24.13 -10.49 0.95
CA SER A 188 24.17 -9.30 1.82
C SER A 188 23.69 -9.55 3.25
N PHE A 189 22.87 -10.60 3.49
CA PHE A 189 22.17 -10.74 4.78
C PHE A 189 22.44 -12.03 5.54
N ASN A 190 23.30 -12.90 5.06
CA ASN A 190 23.61 -14.20 5.68
C ASN A 190 22.34 -15.00 6.07
N LEU A 191 21.44 -15.19 5.10
CA LEU A 191 20.14 -15.83 5.30
C LEU A 191 20.17 -17.29 4.83
N THR A 192 19.40 -18.14 5.49
CA THR A 192 19.06 -19.47 4.97
C THR A 192 17.83 -19.35 4.06
N ILE A 193 18.04 -19.26 2.74
CA ILE A 193 16.99 -18.97 1.78
C ILE A 193 16.51 -20.22 1.06
N ALA A 194 15.19 -20.35 0.94
CA ALA A 194 14.52 -21.19 -0.03
C ALA A 194 13.66 -20.32 -0.94
N THR A 195 13.54 -20.69 -2.20
CA THR A 195 12.74 -19.95 -3.19
C THR A 195 11.93 -20.89 -4.06
N TYR A 196 10.79 -20.41 -4.52
CA TYR A 196 9.98 -21.07 -5.54
C TYR A 196 9.26 -20.03 -6.39
N GLU A 197 9.10 -20.31 -7.67
CA GLU A 197 8.35 -19.46 -8.60
C GLU A 197 7.12 -20.20 -9.12
N MET A 198 5.93 -19.63 -8.84
CA MET A 198 4.64 -20.15 -9.30
C MET A 198 4.35 -19.62 -10.70
N LYS A 199 4.30 -20.51 -11.68
CA LYS A 199 4.06 -20.17 -13.10
C LYS A 199 2.68 -20.58 -13.58
N GLU A 200 2.04 -21.55 -12.93
CA GLU A 200 0.76 -22.11 -13.34
C GLU A 200 -0.39 -21.18 -12.95
N VAL A 201 -1.17 -20.73 -13.93
CA VAL A 201 -2.42 -19.99 -13.73
C VAL A 201 -3.55 -20.98 -13.45
N MET A 202 -4.40 -20.68 -12.49
CA MET A 202 -5.53 -21.54 -12.13
C MET A 202 -6.53 -21.64 -13.29
N ARG A 203 -7.19 -22.81 -13.45
CA ARG A 203 -8.14 -23.06 -14.55
C ARG A 203 -9.29 -22.04 -14.60
N GLN A 204 -9.82 -21.62 -13.46
CA GLN A 204 -10.85 -20.59 -13.39
C GLN A 204 -10.39 -19.21 -13.89
N ALA A 205 -9.07 -18.99 -13.88
CA ALA A 205 -8.47 -17.77 -14.40
C ALA A 205 -8.32 -17.77 -15.94
N LEU A 206 -8.50 -18.91 -16.61
CA LEU A 206 -8.42 -19.02 -18.07
C LEU A 206 -9.66 -18.43 -18.78
N GLU A 207 -10.77 -18.25 -18.07
CA GLU A 207 -11.99 -17.60 -18.57
C GLU A 207 -11.88 -16.07 -18.49
N SER A 208 -10.87 -15.53 -17.80
CA SER A 208 -10.63 -14.08 -17.66
C SER A 208 -9.71 -13.58 -18.77
N GLY A 209 -10.19 -12.63 -19.55
CA GLY A 209 -9.39 -11.93 -20.55
C GLY A 209 -8.26 -11.10 -19.92
N ILE A 210 -8.48 -10.56 -18.72
CA ILE A 210 -7.44 -9.88 -17.94
C ILE A 210 -6.27 -10.81 -17.68
N LEU A 211 -6.53 -12.02 -17.15
CA LEU A 211 -5.49 -12.97 -16.81
C LEU A 211 -4.89 -13.66 -18.04
N HIS A 212 -5.68 -13.84 -19.11
CA HIS A 212 -5.19 -14.31 -20.40
C HIS A 212 -4.13 -13.34 -20.94
N ASN A 213 -4.45 -12.07 -21.09
CA ASN A 213 -3.52 -11.05 -21.59
C ASN A 213 -2.33 -10.83 -20.66
N ALA A 214 -2.53 -10.84 -19.35
CA ALA A 214 -1.44 -10.79 -18.38
C ALA A 214 -0.47 -11.96 -18.56
N THR A 215 -0.99 -13.17 -18.88
CA THR A 215 -0.16 -14.35 -19.13
C THR A 215 0.68 -14.19 -20.40
N GLU A 216 0.10 -13.69 -21.48
CA GLU A 216 0.82 -13.44 -22.73
C GLU A 216 1.93 -12.38 -22.56
N ILE A 217 1.63 -11.27 -21.87
CA ILE A 217 2.63 -10.22 -21.58
C ILE A 217 3.77 -10.78 -20.73
N ARG A 218 3.47 -11.56 -19.67
CA ARG A 218 4.53 -12.13 -18.84
C ARG A 218 5.39 -13.16 -19.58
N ASN A 219 4.81 -13.92 -20.53
CA ASN A 219 5.57 -14.85 -21.35
C ASN A 219 6.59 -14.08 -22.20
N LYS A 220 6.20 -12.94 -22.77
CA LYS A 220 7.14 -12.02 -23.45
C LYS A 220 8.22 -11.50 -22.49
N ILE A 221 7.86 -11.10 -21.27
CA ILE A 221 8.81 -10.69 -20.22
C ILE A 221 9.80 -11.81 -19.88
N ALA A 222 9.35 -13.07 -19.78
CA ALA A 222 10.20 -14.22 -19.44
C ALA A 222 11.17 -14.58 -20.57
N MET A 223 10.72 -14.55 -21.84
CA MET A 223 11.57 -14.81 -23.00
C MET A 223 12.74 -13.82 -23.11
N SER A 224 12.55 -12.57 -22.66
CA SER A 224 13.58 -11.55 -22.69
C SER A 224 14.78 -11.87 -21.79
N ASN A 225 14.54 -12.44 -20.63
CA ASN A 225 15.62 -12.78 -19.71
C ASN A 225 16.56 -13.86 -20.27
N GLU A 226 16.09 -14.67 -21.22
CA GLU A 226 16.90 -15.66 -21.95
C GLU A 226 17.59 -15.03 -23.17
N GLN A 227 16.98 -14.06 -23.83
CA GLN A 227 17.49 -13.39 -25.03
C GLN A 227 18.48 -12.26 -24.76
N TRP A 228 18.45 -11.64 -23.58
CA TRP A 228 19.44 -10.61 -23.17
C TRP A 228 20.89 -11.14 -23.16
N ALA A 229 21.06 -12.44 -23.18
CA ALA A 229 22.37 -13.07 -23.37
C ALA A 229 22.87 -13.05 -24.84
N MET A 230 22.02 -12.60 -25.79
CA MET A 230 22.34 -12.50 -27.20
C MET A 230 22.52 -11.04 -27.59
N SER A 231 23.59 -10.72 -28.28
CA SER A 231 24.05 -9.34 -28.58
C SER A 231 23.20 -8.54 -29.57
N ASP A 232 22.10 -9.10 -30.10
CA ASP A 232 21.29 -8.52 -31.18
C ASP A 232 19.81 -8.35 -30.80
N PHE A 233 19.51 -8.01 -29.52
CA PHE A 233 18.13 -7.79 -29.08
C PHE A 233 17.71 -6.35 -29.39
N ASP A 234 16.87 -6.16 -30.42
CA ASP A 234 16.35 -4.84 -30.87
C ASP A 234 15.12 -4.35 -30.10
N GLY A 235 14.68 -5.04 -29.02
CA GLY A 235 13.51 -4.67 -28.21
C GLY A 235 12.29 -5.56 -28.43
N TYR A 236 11.15 -5.17 -27.84
CA TYR A 236 9.93 -5.99 -27.82
C TYR A 236 8.94 -5.54 -28.88
N GLU A 237 8.31 -6.52 -29.54
CA GLU A 237 7.11 -6.27 -30.33
C GLU A 237 5.91 -5.94 -29.42
N LEU A 238 4.95 -5.17 -29.95
CA LEU A 238 3.68 -4.91 -29.30
C LEU A 238 3.03 -6.21 -28.80
N PRO A 239 2.62 -6.27 -27.53
CA PRO A 239 1.81 -7.39 -27.05
C PRO A 239 0.42 -7.26 -27.65
N LEU A 240 0.04 -8.15 -28.56
CA LEU A 240 -1.30 -8.16 -29.13
C LEU A 240 -2.31 -8.60 -28.04
N LEU A 241 -3.19 -7.70 -27.67
CA LEU A 241 -4.21 -7.94 -26.64
C LEU A 241 -5.40 -8.68 -27.28
N ASN A 242 -5.80 -9.76 -26.67
CA ASN A 242 -6.99 -10.49 -27.05
C ASN A 242 -8.18 -10.00 -26.23
N ILE A 243 -9.13 -9.33 -26.87
CA ILE A 243 -10.39 -8.86 -26.28
C ILE A 243 -11.59 -9.67 -26.74
N ASN A 244 -11.39 -10.60 -27.68
CA ASN A 244 -12.45 -11.40 -28.25
C ASN A 244 -12.89 -12.50 -27.27
N ASN A 245 -14.19 -12.66 -27.08
CA ASN A 245 -14.81 -13.67 -26.21
C ASN A 245 -14.56 -13.45 -24.69
N PHE A 246 -14.20 -12.25 -24.26
CA PHE A 246 -14.04 -11.89 -22.86
C PHE A 246 -14.93 -10.69 -22.51
N ASP A 247 -15.58 -10.76 -21.35
CA ASP A 247 -16.46 -9.70 -20.85
C ASP A 247 -15.77 -8.77 -19.84
N ASP A 248 -14.56 -9.15 -19.40
CA ASP A 248 -13.79 -8.47 -18.35
C ASP A 248 -12.67 -7.55 -18.88
N ILE A 249 -12.41 -7.56 -20.21
CA ILE A 249 -11.46 -6.66 -20.86
C ILE A 249 -12.08 -6.05 -22.11
N ILE A 250 -12.23 -4.74 -22.15
CA ILE A 250 -13.05 -4.03 -23.12
C ILE A 250 -12.26 -2.87 -23.73
N LYS A 251 -12.16 -2.83 -25.06
CA LYS A 251 -11.70 -1.63 -25.77
C LYS A 251 -12.82 -0.59 -25.78
N ILE A 252 -12.51 0.62 -25.34
CA ILE A 252 -13.49 1.71 -25.31
C ILE A 252 -13.29 2.63 -26.51
N ASP A 253 -14.40 2.96 -27.16
CA ASP A 253 -14.43 4.06 -28.09
C ASP A 253 -14.51 5.41 -27.35
N PRO A 254 -14.01 6.51 -27.93
CA PRO A 254 -13.98 7.81 -27.27
C PRO A 254 -15.36 8.36 -26.88
N MET A 255 -16.44 7.93 -27.55
CA MET A 255 -17.80 8.42 -27.27
C MET A 255 -18.37 7.74 -26.02
N SER A 256 -18.12 6.44 -25.83
CA SER A 256 -18.59 5.68 -24.67
C SER A 256 -17.79 5.96 -23.41
N PHE A 257 -16.59 6.57 -23.53
CA PHE A 257 -15.67 6.75 -22.41
C PHE A 257 -16.26 7.67 -21.31
N GLU A 258 -16.86 8.78 -21.70
CA GLU A 258 -17.45 9.72 -20.73
C GLU A 258 -18.64 9.11 -19.97
N GLU A 259 -19.48 8.33 -20.67
CA GLU A 259 -20.59 7.61 -20.04
C GLU A 259 -20.10 6.57 -19.02
N LEU A 260 -19.06 5.81 -19.35
CA LEU A 260 -18.46 4.83 -18.45
C LEU A 260 -17.79 5.49 -17.22
N LEU A 261 -17.19 6.66 -17.40
CA LEU A 261 -16.69 7.45 -16.27
C LEU A 261 -17.85 7.92 -15.38
N TRP A 262 -18.97 8.36 -15.96
CA TRP A 262 -20.18 8.71 -15.21
C TRP A 262 -20.74 7.52 -14.41
N GLN A 263 -20.80 6.35 -15.00
CA GLN A 263 -21.26 5.13 -14.33
C GLN A 263 -20.34 4.73 -13.18
N SER A 264 -19.02 4.98 -13.33
CA SER A 264 -18.00 4.54 -12.36
C SER A 264 -17.76 5.55 -11.24
N PHE A 265 -17.85 6.85 -11.51
CA PHE A 265 -17.50 7.91 -10.56
C PHE A 265 -18.66 8.85 -10.22
N GLY A 266 -19.75 8.86 -10.99
CA GLY A 266 -20.83 9.85 -10.87
C GLY A 266 -21.64 9.76 -9.58
N ASP A 267 -21.70 8.61 -8.94
CA ASP A 267 -22.32 8.45 -7.62
C ASP A 267 -21.23 8.37 -6.53
N LYS A 268 -21.02 9.46 -5.81
CA LYS A 268 -20.09 9.54 -4.68
C LYS A 268 -20.40 8.55 -3.54
N ARG A 269 -21.67 8.09 -3.45
CA ARG A 269 -22.12 7.14 -2.43
C ARG A 269 -22.04 5.69 -2.90
N SER A 270 -21.78 5.48 -4.18
CA SER A 270 -21.62 4.14 -4.74
C SER A 270 -20.29 3.53 -4.28
N ASN A 271 -20.35 2.27 -3.89
CA ASN A 271 -19.16 1.44 -3.66
C ASN A 271 -18.42 1.08 -4.96
N ASN A 272 -18.70 1.76 -6.09
CA ASN A 272 -17.97 1.56 -7.32
C ASN A 272 -16.51 1.95 -7.11
N ASP A 273 -15.69 0.95 -6.89
CA ASP A 273 -14.24 1.10 -6.73
C ASP A 273 -13.61 1.12 -8.13
N ALA A 274 -13.33 2.34 -8.62
CA ALA A 274 -12.80 2.55 -9.95
C ALA A 274 -11.55 3.44 -9.91
N VAL A 275 -10.65 3.26 -10.88
CA VAL A 275 -9.45 4.09 -11.06
C VAL A 275 -9.07 4.21 -12.53
N VAL A 276 -8.55 5.38 -12.93
CA VAL A 276 -7.88 5.57 -14.22
C VAL A 276 -6.37 5.42 -14.01
N ILE A 277 -5.73 4.53 -14.76
CA ILE A 277 -4.28 4.31 -14.69
C ILE A 277 -3.59 4.97 -15.87
N CYS A 278 -2.64 5.86 -15.56
CA CYS A 278 -1.89 6.66 -16.53
C CYS A 278 -0.38 6.39 -16.43
N ARG A 279 0.34 6.73 -17.51
CA ARG A 279 1.80 6.63 -17.57
C ARG A 279 2.52 7.72 -16.77
N SER A 280 1.94 8.92 -16.67
CA SER A 280 2.57 10.09 -16.04
C SER A 280 1.64 10.82 -15.08
N ASN A 281 2.24 11.55 -14.11
CA ASN A 281 1.48 12.41 -13.21
C ASN A 281 0.70 13.50 -13.96
N LYS A 282 1.27 14.06 -15.04
CA LYS A 282 0.59 15.05 -15.87
C LYS A 282 -0.71 14.52 -16.47
N ARG A 283 -0.69 13.29 -17.02
CA ARG A 283 -1.90 12.63 -17.54
C ARG A 283 -2.90 12.32 -16.42
N ALA A 284 -2.43 11.80 -15.31
CA ALA A 284 -3.28 11.56 -14.15
C ALA A 284 -3.95 12.85 -13.66
N ASN A 285 -3.22 13.98 -13.57
CA ASN A 285 -3.79 15.28 -13.20
C ASN A 285 -4.88 15.72 -14.19
N MET A 286 -4.66 15.57 -15.50
CA MET A 286 -5.66 15.91 -16.52
C MET A 286 -6.95 15.09 -16.36
N PHE A 287 -6.84 13.77 -16.12
CA PHE A 287 -8.02 12.92 -15.86
C PHE A 287 -8.70 13.26 -14.54
N ASN A 288 -7.95 13.51 -13.48
CA ASN A 288 -8.50 13.93 -12.19
C ASN A 288 -9.34 15.21 -12.34
N GLN A 289 -8.81 16.21 -13.05
CA GLN A 289 -9.55 17.45 -13.31
C GLN A 289 -10.77 17.21 -14.19
N ALA A 290 -10.66 16.39 -15.25
CA ALA A 290 -11.78 16.08 -16.12
C ALA A 290 -12.89 15.32 -15.38
N ILE A 291 -12.54 14.35 -14.53
CA ILE A 291 -13.51 13.61 -13.71
C ILE A 291 -14.19 14.57 -12.73
N ARG A 292 -13.45 15.42 -12.03
CA ARG A 292 -14.03 16.37 -11.08
C ARG A 292 -14.97 17.37 -11.76
N SER A 293 -14.52 18.01 -12.83
CA SER A 293 -15.30 19.07 -13.47
C SER A 293 -16.48 18.55 -14.30
N ARG A 294 -16.31 17.43 -15.04
CA ARG A 294 -17.35 16.94 -15.96
C ARG A 294 -18.26 15.88 -15.33
N VAL A 295 -17.68 14.97 -14.55
CA VAL A 295 -18.45 13.84 -13.97
C VAL A 295 -19.01 14.20 -12.61
N LEU A 296 -18.18 14.73 -11.70
CA LEU A 296 -18.59 15.09 -10.35
C LEU A 296 -19.18 16.50 -10.24
N GLN A 297 -19.04 17.31 -11.30
CA GLN A 297 -19.50 18.70 -11.37
C GLN A 297 -18.93 19.58 -10.23
N GLU A 298 -17.67 19.31 -9.84
CA GLU A 298 -16.97 20.04 -8.79
C GLU A 298 -16.04 21.08 -9.42
N GLU A 299 -16.32 22.36 -9.15
CA GLU A 299 -15.52 23.48 -9.65
C GLU A 299 -14.46 23.95 -8.66
N GLY A 300 -14.67 23.70 -7.35
CA GLY A 300 -13.74 24.08 -6.30
C GLY A 300 -12.44 23.30 -6.34
N GLU A 301 -11.37 23.88 -5.81
CA GLU A 301 -10.07 23.23 -5.69
C GLU A 301 -10.13 21.98 -4.79
N LEU A 302 -11.03 21.96 -3.81
CA LEU A 302 -11.31 20.82 -2.94
C LEU A 302 -12.79 20.83 -2.58
N SER A 303 -13.42 19.65 -2.53
CA SER A 303 -14.83 19.48 -2.21
C SER A 303 -15.05 18.33 -1.22
N ALA A 304 -16.13 18.38 -0.43
CA ALA A 304 -16.52 17.25 0.39
C ALA A 304 -16.88 16.04 -0.49
N GLY A 305 -16.44 14.85 -0.10
CA GLY A 305 -16.54 13.63 -0.90
C GLY A 305 -15.40 13.45 -1.91
N ASP A 306 -14.43 14.37 -2.01
CA ASP A 306 -13.24 14.14 -2.82
C ASP A 306 -12.42 12.98 -2.25
N LYS A 307 -12.01 12.09 -3.15
CA LYS A 307 -11.10 10.98 -2.85
C LYS A 307 -9.68 11.43 -3.18
N LEU A 308 -8.79 11.37 -2.20
CA LEU A 308 -7.41 11.79 -2.34
C LEU A 308 -6.46 10.65 -1.94
N MET A 309 -5.26 10.64 -2.52
CA MET A 309 -4.17 9.77 -2.10
C MET A 309 -3.09 10.60 -1.41
N VAL A 310 -2.68 10.16 -0.23
CA VAL A 310 -1.55 10.73 0.49
C VAL A 310 -0.25 10.37 -0.25
N VAL A 311 0.61 11.36 -0.49
CA VAL A 311 1.85 11.16 -1.27
C VAL A 311 3.12 11.26 -0.44
N LYS A 312 2.99 11.49 0.86
CA LYS A 312 4.09 11.54 1.81
C LYS A 312 3.63 11.06 3.18
N ASN A 313 4.46 10.22 3.84
CA ASN A 313 4.17 9.78 5.21
C ASN A 313 4.00 10.97 6.14
N ASN A 314 2.95 10.96 6.96
CA ASN A 314 2.67 11.98 7.94
C ASN A 314 2.43 11.38 9.32
N TYR A 315 3.19 11.87 10.28
CA TYR A 315 3.24 11.33 11.64
C TYR A 315 2.66 12.30 12.68
N PHE A 316 2.34 13.50 12.25
CA PHE A 316 1.92 14.59 13.14
C PHE A 316 0.46 14.48 13.56
N TRP A 317 -0.45 14.28 12.60
CA TRP A 317 -1.88 14.39 12.84
C TRP A 317 -2.46 13.26 13.71
N THR A 318 -1.89 12.09 13.67
CA THR A 318 -2.30 10.95 14.50
C THR A 318 -1.83 11.10 15.95
N SER A 319 -0.66 11.70 16.18
CA SER A 319 -0.12 11.93 17.53
C SER A 319 -0.90 12.99 18.32
N GLN A 320 -1.57 13.91 17.64
CA GLN A 320 -2.41 14.93 18.29
C GLN A 320 -3.73 14.35 18.81
N GLN A 321 -4.33 13.41 18.08
CA GLN A 321 -5.55 12.73 18.53
C GLN A 321 -5.32 11.88 19.78
N ASP A 322 -4.20 11.18 19.90
CA ASP A 322 -3.87 10.44 21.11
C ASP A 322 -3.82 11.37 22.33
N ASN A 323 -3.33 12.59 22.15
CA ASN A 323 -3.29 13.61 23.21
C ASN A 323 -4.69 14.19 23.54
N GLU A 324 -5.55 14.41 22.55
CA GLU A 324 -6.91 14.90 22.77
C GLU A 324 -7.82 13.81 23.35
N THR A 325 -7.76 12.60 22.83
CA THR A 325 -8.51 11.45 23.33
C THR A 325 -8.08 11.12 24.76
N THR A 326 -6.79 11.18 25.07
CA THR A 326 -6.27 10.99 26.43
C THR A 326 -6.76 12.11 27.35
N ARG A 327 -6.77 13.37 26.91
CA ARG A 327 -7.29 14.52 27.68
C ARG A 327 -8.80 14.38 27.93
N GLN A 328 -9.57 13.97 26.92
CA GLN A 328 -11.01 13.74 27.04
C GLN A 328 -11.32 12.56 27.97
N GLN A 329 -10.61 11.44 27.86
CA GLN A 329 -10.76 10.29 28.75
C GLN A 329 -10.37 10.63 30.20
N VAL A 330 -9.32 11.40 30.42
CA VAL A 330 -8.93 11.88 31.75
C VAL A 330 -9.99 12.81 32.31
N ALA A 331 -10.51 13.74 31.51
CA ALA A 331 -11.58 14.66 31.91
C ALA A 331 -12.89 13.91 32.22
N GLU A 332 -13.25 12.91 31.40
CA GLU A 332 -14.44 12.09 31.62
C GLU A 332 -14.27 11.16 32.85
N THR A 333 -13.09 10.59 33.06
CA THR A 333 -12.77 9.81 34.26
C THR A 333 -12.81 10.68 35.51
N GLN A 334 -12.33 11.91 35.44
CA GLN A 334 -12.45 12.89 36.53
C GLN A 334 -13.90 13.26 36.80
N ARG A 335 -14.71 13.51 35.76
CA ARG A 335 -16.16 13.79 35.89
C ARG A 335 -16.90 12.60 36.49
N ARG A 336 -16.58 11.34 36.08
CA ARG A 336 -17.15 10.13 36.67
C ARG A 336 -16.75 9.97 38.14
N ARG A 337 -15.49 10.19 38.52
CA ARG A 337 -15.04 10.16 39.92
C ARG A 337 -15.74 11.21 40.79
N VAL A 338 -15.99 12.43 40.22
CA VAL A 338 -16.76 13.47 40.93
C VAL A 338 -18.23 13.06 41.06
N ALA A 339 -18.83 12.48 40.00
CA ALA A 339 -20.21 11.98 40.06
C ALA A 339 -20.38 10.78 41.03
N GLU A 340 -19.44 9.83 41.02
CA GLU A 340 -19.42 8.69 41.94
C GLU A 340 -19.20 9.13 43.39
N SER A 341 -18.37 10.15 43.65
CA SER A 341 -18.23 10.70 45.00
C SER A 341 -19.48 11.45 45.49
N GLN A 342 -20.36 11.89 44.57
CA GLN A 342 -21.66 12.44 44.92
C GLN A 342 -22.79 11.40 45.00
N SER A 343 -22.67 10.24 44.37
CA SER A 343 -23.67 9.17 44.34
C SER A 343 -23.51 8.12 45.47
N THR A 344 -22.38 8.07 46.16
CA THR A 344 -22.12 7.11 47.24
C THR A 344 -22.93 7.36 48.51
N ILE A 345 -23.82 8.37 48.50
CA ILE A 345 -24.70 8.67 49.64
C ILE A 345 -26.08 7.96 49.56
N ASN A 346 -26.48 7.40 48.40
CA ASN A 346 -27.78 6.77 48.22
C ASN A 346 -27.73 5.52 47.33
N ASN A 347 -27.32 4.38 47.79
CA ASN A 347 -27.83 3.00 47.58
C ASN A 347 -26.74 1.91 47.57
N PRO A 348 -26.78 0.92 48.44
CA PRO A 348 -25.72 -0.10 48.52
C PRO A 348 -26.01 -1.44 47.84
N PHE A 349 -26.91 -1.53 46.88
CA PHE A 349 -27.18 -2.80 46.17
C PHE A 349 -27.49 -2.61 44.69
N GLN A 350 -26.45 -2.57 43.87
CA GLN A 350 -26.53 -3.00 42.46
C GLN A 350 -25.15 -3.50 42.02
N SER A 351 -25.06 -4.81 41.73
CA SER A 351 -23.91 -5.44 41.11
C SER A 351 -23.71 -4.88 39.69
N PRO A 352 -22.49 -4.52 39.27
CA PRO A 352 -22.23 -4.06 37.91
C PRO A 352 -22.39 -5.22 36.92
N SER A 353 -23.20 -5.01 35.87
CA SER A 353 -23.23 -5.85 34.70
C SER A 353 -21.85 -5.89 34.03
N PRO A 354 -21.44 -7.02 33.43
CA PRO A 354 -20.15 -7.08 32.72
C PRO A 354 -20.18 -6.15 31.53
N PHE A 355 -19.46 -5.05 31.63
CA PHE A 355 -19.17 -4.16 30.50
C PHE A 355 -18.40 -4.95 29.45
N GLN A 356 -18.99 -5.10 28.27
CA GLN A 356 -18.22 -5.39 27.07
C GLN A 356 -17.28 -4.22 26.85
N SER A 357 -15.97 -4.46 26.98
CA SER A 357 -14.96 -3.50 26.56
C SER A 357 -15.17 -3.21 25.07
N PRO A 358 -15.23 -1.94 24.65
CA PRO A 358 -15.26 -1.59 23.23
C PRO A 358 -14.04 -2.23 22.57
N SER A 359 -14.25 -2.76 21.35
CA SER A 359 -13.17 -3.26 20.50
C SER A 359 -12.06 -2.21 20.45
N PRO A 360 -10.78 -2.57 20.54
CA PRO A 360 -9.71 -1.60 20.49
C PRO A 360 -9.79 -0.86 19.15
N ILE A 361 -10.01 0.46 19.21
CA ILE A 361 -9.94 1.34 18.05
C ILE A 361 -8.57 1.10 17.39
N PRO A 362 -8.48 0.91 16.07
CA PRO A 362 -7.20 0.72 15.40
C PRO A 362 -6.29 1.91 15.75
N ASN A 363 -5.22 1.67 16.48
CA ASN A 363 -4.26 2.71 16.84
C ASN A 363 -3.47 3.08 15.58
N ILE A 364 -3.92 4.12 14.88
CA ILE A 364 -3.27 4.62 13.67
C ILE A 364 -2.11 5.51 14.13
N SER A 365 -0.90 4.98 14.06
CA SER A 365 0.30 5.70 14.51
C SER A 365 0.80 6.77 13.53
N PHE A 366 0.41 6.72 12.25
CA PHE A 366 0.71 7.70 11.21
C PHE A 366 -0.16 7.47 9.97
N ILE A 367 -0.23 8.47 9.11
CA ILE A 367 -0.87 8.39 7.78
C ILE A 367 0.22 8.07 6.77
N ALA A 368 0.10 6.95 6.06
CA ALA A 368 1.15 6.44 5.18
C ALA A 368 1.05 7.04 3.76
N ASN A 369 2.18 7.10 3.07
CA ASN A 369 2.19 7.30 1.62
C ASN A 369 1.42 6.15 0.94
N GLY A 370 0.50 6.52 0.04
CA GLY A 370 -0.41 5.58 -0.64
C GLY A 370 -1.74 5.36 0.07
N ASP A 371 -1.94 5.85 1.30
CA ASP A 371 -3.24 5.79 1.97
C ASP A 371 -4.28 6.62 1.19
N MET A 372 -5.47 6.05 1.01
CA MET A 372 -6.61 6.74 0.43
C MET A 372 -7.43 7.42 1.52
N ILE A 373 -7.77 8.67 1.30
CA ILE A 373 -8.59 9.47 2.20
C ILE A 373 -9.79 10.06 1.46
N GLU A 374 -10.90 10.22 2.16
CA GLU A 374 -12.07 10.95 1.70
C GLU A 374 -12.24 12.22 2.52
N ILE A 375 -12.55 13.33 1.85
CA ILE A 375 -12.86 14.61 2.51
C ILE A 375 -14.28 14.56 3.02
N MET A 376 -14.44 14.50 4.33
CA MET A 376 -15.76 14.51 4.96
C MET A 376 -16.33 15.92 5.08
N LYS A 377 -15.47 16.89 5.41
CA LYS A 377 -15.86 18.27 5.62
C LYS A 377 -14.67 19.21 5.42
N ILE A 378 -14.94 20.40 4.87
CA ILE A 378 -13.97 21.48 4.76
C ILE A 378 -14.37 22.56 5.75
N ASN A 379 -13.47 22.90 6.66
CA ASN A 379 -13.70 23.89 7.70
C ASN A 379 -13.23 25.27 7.29
N LYS A 380 -12.06 25.36 6.61
CA LYS A 380 -11.44 26.64 6.26
C LYS A 380 -10.44 26.49 5.12
N PHE A 381 -10.36 27.48 4.25
CA PHE A 381 -9.25 27.72 3.34
C PHE A 381 -8.43 28.90 3.82
N GLU A 382 -7.12 28.85 3.69
CA GLU A 382 -6.23 29.94 4.06
C GLU A 382 -4.95 29.93 3.23
N GLU A 383 -4.39 31.14 3.04
CA GLU A 383 -3.09 31.34 2.42
C GLU A 383 -2.11 31.82 3.50
N LEU A 384 -1.00 31.10 3.65
CA LEU A 384 0.06 31.46 4.59
C LEU A 384 1.41 30.96 4.06
N TYR A 385 2.51 31.65 4.36
CA TYR A 385 3.87 31.32 3.91
C TYR A 385 4.01 31.25 2.37
N GLY A 386 3.08 31.88 1.62
CA GLY A 386 3.04 31.80 0.16
C GLY A 386 2.58 30.43 -0.37
N PHE A 387 1.79 29.70 0.43
CA PHE A 387 1.14 28.45 0.10
C PHE A 387 -0.34 28.47 0.52
N HIS A 388 -1.14 27.62 -0.16
CA HIS A 388 -2.57 27.47 0.11
C HIS A 388 -2.83 26.22 0.95
N PHE A 389 -3.63 26.35 1.97
CA PHE A 389 -3.97 25.27 2.90
C PHE A 389 -5.49 25.15 3.06
N ALA A 390 -5.92 23.93 3.39
CA ALA A 390 -7.29 23.68 3.82
C ALA A 390 -7.30 22.91 5.14
N ASP A 391 -8.11 23.39 6.11
CA ASP A 391 -8.44 22.64 7.32
C ASP A 391 -9.64 21.76 7.03
N VAL A 392 -9.49 20.45 7.16
CA VAL A 392 -10.49 19.48 6.75
C VAL A 392 -10.67 18.37 7.77
N GLU A 393 -11.84 17.72 7.73
CA GLU A 393 -12.07 16.42 8.36
C GLU A 393 -11.96 15.35 7.29
N ILE A 394 -11.14 14.35 7.51
CA ILE A 394 -10.90 13.24 6.59
C ILE A 394 -11.29 11.91 7.21
N GLN A 395 -11.67 10.96 6.34
CA GLN A 395 -11.81 9.54 6.67
C GLN A 395 -10.71 8.77 5.94
N LEU A 396 -10.00 7.89 6.66
CA LEU A 396 -9.06 6.95 6.05
C LEU A 396 -9.84 5.79 5.43
N MET A 397 -9.84 5.67 4.10
CA MET A 397 -10.63 4.68 3.36
C MET A 397 -10.09 3.26 3.50
N ASP A 398 -8.80 3.11 3.80
CA ASP A 398 -8.12 1.83 3.87
C ASP A 398 -8.17 1.17 5.28
N TYR A 399 -8.82 1.83 6.26
CA TYR A 399 -8.91 1.35 7.64
C TYR A 399 -10.37 1.34 8.10
N GLU A 400 -10.94 0.13 8.21
CA GLU A 400 -12.28 -0.04 8.78
C GLU A 400 -12.28 0.45 10.24
N ASP A 401 -13.33 1.14 10.64
CA ASP A 401 -13.50 1.72 11.99
C ASP A 401 -12.45 2.79 12.39
N ALA A 402 -11.68 3.34 11.43
CA ALA A 402 -10.83 4.48 11.73
C ALA A 402 -11.69 5.71 12.08
N PRO A 403 -11.35 6.44 13.15
CA PRO A 403 -12.02 7.70 13.45
C PRO A 403 -11.71 8.72 12.35
N SER A 404 -12.63 9.67 12.12
CA SER A 404 -12.33 10.84 11.29
C SER A 404 -11.22 11.68 11.95
N LEU A 405 -10.34 12.22 11.11
CA LEU A 405 -9.19 13.02 11.53
C LEU A 405 -9.37 14.46 11.08
N SER A 406 -9.15 15.41 12.00
CA SER A 406 -9.02 16.84 11.64
C SER A 406 -7.57 17.09 11.24
N VAL A 407 -7.34 17.51 10.01
CA VAL A 407 -5.99 17.69 9.45
C VAL A 407 -5.91 18.97 8.61
N LYS A 408 -4.68 19.42 8.36
CA LYS A 408 -4.39 20.46 7.37
C LYS A 408 -3.83 19.82 6.11
N ILE A 409 -4.36 20.23 4.95
CA ILE A 409 -3.91 19.79 3.62
C ILE A 409 -3.18 20.94 2.93
N LEU A 410 -2.11 20.63 2.21
CA LEU A 410 -1.37 21.52 1.33
C LEU A 410 -1.92 21.37 -0.11
N LEU A 411 -2.50 22.44 -0.65
CA LEU A 411 -3.26 22.39 -1.90
C LEU A 411 -2.38 22.35 -3.16
N GLU A 412 -1.18 22.94 -3.13
CA GLU A 412 -0.26 22.95 -4.28
C GLU A 412 0.03 21.56 -4.81
N THR A 413 0.06 20.55 -3.94
CA THR A 413 0.35 19.18 -4.36
C THR A 413 -0.77 18.55 -5.18
N LEU A 414 -2.01 19.05 -5.08
CA LEU A 414 -3.15 18.54 -5.86
C LEU A 414 -2.94 18.68 -7.37
N HIS A 415 -2.36 19.80 -7.80
CA HIS A 415 -2.22 20.16 -9.23
C HIS A 415 -0.78 19.98 -9.76
N SER A 416 0.19 19.78 -8.88
CA SER A 416 1.59 19.60 -9.28
C SER A 416 1.80 18.36 -10.14
N ASP A 417 2.66 18.44 -11.15
CA ASP A 417 3.12 17.26 -11.91
C ASP A 417 4.19 16.45 -11.17
N SER A 418 4.77 17.02 -10.11
CA SER A 418 5.68 16.30 -9.21
C SER A 418 4.93 15.29 -8.33
N PRO A 419 5.57 14.20 -7.90
CA PRO A 419 4.96 13.22 -6.98
C PRO A 419 4.51 13.84 -5.64
N ALA A 420 5.25 14.82 -5.13
CA ALA A 420 5.02 15.60 -3.90
C ALA A 420 5.56 17.01 -4.11
N LEU A 421 5.68 17.84 -3.05
CA LEU A 421 6.41 19.11 -3.14
C LEU A 421 7.80 18.90 -3.72
N THR A 422 8.20 19.77 -4.62
CA THR A 422 9.58 19.82 -5.12
C THR A 422 10.55 20.22 -3.99
N ASN A 423 11.82 19.90 -4.16
CA ASN A 423 12.83 20.28 -3.16
C ASN A 423 12.90 21.80 -2.93
N ASP A 424 12.69 22.60 -3.97
CA ASP A 424 12.70 24.06 -3.87
C ASP A 424 11.47 24.59 -3.12
N GLU A 425 10.29 24.03 -3.40
CA GLU A 425 9.05 24.39 -2.67
C GLU A 425 9.14 23.97 -1.20
N ALA A 426 9.62 22.75 -0.93
CA ALA A 426 9.82 22.27 0.44
C ALA A 426 10.81 23.15 1.21
N LYS A 427 11.88 23.63 0.54
CA LYS A 427 12.84 24.55 1.14
C LYS A 427 12.22 25.93 1.40
N ARG A 428 11.41 26.45 0.45
CA ARG A 428 10.71 27.73 0.64
C ARG A 428 9.75 27.65 1.84
N LEU A 429 8.95 26.58 1.93
CA LEU A 429 8.05 26.37 3.06
C LEU A 429 8.82 26.27 4.38
N TYR A 430 9.94 25.52 4.40
CA TYR A 430 10.78 25.40 5.57
C TYR A 430 11.29 26.77 6.03
N GLN A 431 11.82 27.59 5.12
CA GLN A 431 12.38 28.91 5.43
C GLN A 431 11.31 29.87 5.94
N ALA A 432 10.15 29.90 5.27
CA ALA A 432 9.05 30.78 5.67
C ALA A 432 8.46 30.42 7.05
N VAL A 433 8.36 29.12 7.36
CA VAL A 433 7.94 28.68 8.71
C VAL A 433 9.05 28.94 9.74
N GLU A 434 10.34 28.80 9.39
CA GLU A 434 11.44 29.07 10.32
C GLU A 434 11.49 30.53 10.78
N GLU A 435 11.06 31.48 9.95
CA GLU A 435 10.99 32.91 10.30
C GLU A 435 10.15 33.18 11.56
N ASP A 436 9.04 32.46 11.75
CA ASP A 436 8.18 32.60 12.94
C ASP A 436 8.86 32.15 14.25
N TYR A 437 9.96 31.42 14.15
CA TYR A 437 10.69 30.85 15.29
C TYR A 437 12.07 31.46 15.51
N MET A 438 12.39 32.55 14.80
CA MET A 438 13.73 33.21 14.91
C MET A 438 14.04 33.75 16.30
N ASP A 439 13.02 34.04 17.10
CA ASP A 439 13.15 34.46 18.50
C ASP A 439 13.73 33.35 19.42
N ILE A 440 13.71 32.10 18.97
CA ILE A 440 14.29 30.96 19.70
C ILE A 440 15.79 30.91 19.42
N PRO A 441 16.69 31.17 20.40
CA PRO A 441 18.12 31.33 20.14
C PRO A 441 18.81 30.08 19.63
N LYS A 442 18.39 28.89 20.12
CA LYS A 442 19.02 27.62 19.76
C LYS A 442 18.37 27.00 18.53
N ALA A 443 19.16 26.69 17.50
CA ALA A 443 18.71 26.05 16.27
C ALA A 443 18.03 24.69 16.51
N SER A 444 18.45 23.91 17.51
CA SER A 444 17.80 22.65 17.90
C SER A 444 16.36 22.86 18.39
N ASP A 445 16.15 23.92 19.20
CA ASP A 445 14.86 24.21 19.80
C ASP A 445 13.89 24.81 18.75
N ARG A 446 14.43 25.64 17.80
CA ARG A 446 13.68 26.08 16.62
C ARG A 446 13.17 24.91 15.78
N ARG A 447 14.04 23.96 15.44
CA ARG A 447 13.66 22.77 14.68
C ARG A 447 12.59 21.93 15.41
N LYS A 448 12.66 21.88 16.74
CA LYS A 448 11.63 21.19 17.52
C LYS A 448 10.28 21.89 17.42
N ALA A 449 10.24 23.23 17.61
CA ALA A 449 9.03 24.01 17.48
C ALA A 449 8.42 23.92 16.07
N MET A 450 9.25 23.96 15.02
CA MET A 450 8.80 23.76 13.63
C MET A 450 8.16 22.40 13.39
N LYS A 451 8.65 21.32 14.02
CA LYS A 451 8.03 19.99 13.92
C LYS A 451 6.65 19.90 14.55
N GLU A 452 6.30 20.83 15.42
CA GLU A 452 4.97 20.95 16.04
C GLU A 452 4.07 21.93 15.26
N ASN A 453 4.56 22.54 14.19
CA ASN A 453 3.80 23.48 13.37
C ASN A 453 2.86 22.75 12.41
N PRO A 454 1.54 23.01 12.42
CA PRO A 454 0.57 22.32 11.58
C PRO A 454 0.73 22.60 10.08
N TYR A 455 1.24 23.76 9.69
CA TYR A 455 1.48 24.10 8.28
C TYR A 455 2.69 23.36 7.72
N PHE A 456 3.76 23.25 8.51
CA PHE A 456 4.93 22.45 8.14
C PHE A 456 4.58 20.96 8.00
N ASN A 457 3.61 20.49 8.77
CA ASN A 457 3.10 19.12 8.77
C ASN A 457 1.83 18.94 7.95
N ALA A 458 1.44 19.90 7.11
CA ALA A 458 0.28 19.75 6.24
C ALA A 458 0.41 18.49 5.35
N LEU A 459 -0.70 17.77 5.20
CA LEU A 459 -0.74 16.57 4.35
C LEU A 459 -0.48 16.96 2.89
N GLN A 460 0.45 16.26 2.26
CA GLN A 460 0.67 16.32 0.82
C GLN A 460 -0.18 15.24 0.16
N VAL A 461 -1.07 15.64 -0.72
CA VAL A 461 -2.08 14.76 -1.31
C VAL A 461 -2.23 14.99 -2.80
N LYS A 462 -2.79 14.01 -3.51
CA LYS A 462 -3.24 14.11 -4.90
C LYS A 462 -4.66 13.59 -5.03
N TYR A 463 -5.38 14.01 -6.05
CA TYR A 463 -6.67 13.38 -6.35
C TYR A 463 -6.48 11.90 -6.65
N GLY A 464 -7.45 11.09 -6.19
CA GLY A 464 -7.37 9.64 -6.20
C GLY A 464 -8.19 8.96 -7.32
N TYR A 465 -8.79 9.72 -8.25
CA TYR A 465 -9.58 9.17 -9.35
C TYR A 465 -8.72 8.64 -10.49
N ALA A 466 -7.59 9.31 -10.76
CA ALA A 466 -6.60 8.87 -11.74
C ALA A 466 -5.20 8.88 -11.12
N LEU A 467 -4.47 7.79 -11.30
CA LEU A 467 -3.18 7.54 -10.67
C LEU A 467 -2.15 7.04 -11.68
N THR A 468 -0.87 7.20 -11.36
CA THR A 468 0.18 6.51 -12.12
C THR A 468 0.23 5.04 -11.73
N CYS A 469 0.65 4.17 -12.67
CA CYS A 469 0.71 2.73 -12.45
C CYS A 469 1.54 2.35 -11.20
N HIS A 470 2.66 3.03 -10.92
CA HIS A 470 3.42 2.79 -9.68
C HIS A 470 2.61 3.05 -8.41
N LYS A 471 1.73 4.06 -8.42
CA LYS A 471 0.87 4.37 -7.28
C LYS A 471 -0.29 3.40 -7.10
N THR A 472 -0.61 2.61 -8.12
CA THR A 472 -1.65 1.58 -8.05
C THR A 472 -1.14 0.22 -7.59
N GLN A 473 0.18 0.06 -7.45
CA GLN A 473 0.75 -1.19 -6.95
C GLN A 473 0.25 -1.53 -5.54
N GLY A 474 0.00 -2.81 -5.30
CA GLY A 474 -0.59 -3.31 -4.06
C GLY A 474 -2.08 -2.98 -3.88
N GLY A 475 -2.69 -2.21 -4.80
CA GLY A 475 -4.11 -1.94 -4.85
C GLY A 475 -4.84 -2.84 -5.84
N GLN A 476 -6.16 -2.99 -5.63
CA GLN A 476 -7.10 -3.61 -6.56
C GLN A 476 -8.35 -2.76 -6.63
N TRP A 477 -8.99 -2.71 -7.78
CA TRP A 477 -10.22 -1.98 -8.05
C TRP A 477 -11.15 -2.84 -8.88
N ASN A 478 -12.44 -2.69 -8.70
CA ASN A 478 -13.42 -3.43 -9.51
C ASN A 478 -13.30 -3.03 -10.98
N ASN A 479 -13.19 -1.74 -11.26
CA ASN A 479 -13.12 -1.19 -12.60
C ASN A 479 -11.84 -0.38 -12.80
N VAL A 480 -11.03 -0.78 -13.77
CA VAL A 480 -9.77 -0.12 -14.10
C VAL A 480 -9.79 0.39 -15.52
N PHE A 481 -9.63 1.70 -15.69
CA PHE A 481 -9.45 2.33 -16.98
C PHE A 481 -7.94 2.49 -17.23
N VAL A 482 -7.41 1.78 -18.21
CA VAL A 482 -5.98 1.87 -18.58
C VAL A 482 -5.85 2.77 -19.78
N GLU A 483 -5.18 3.91 -19.61
CA GLU A 483 -4.86 4.80 -20.73
C GLU A 483 -3.67 4.25 -21.50
N ALA A 484 -3.81 4.13 -22.82
CA ALA A 484 -2.70 3.74 -23.69
C ALA A 484 -1.47 4.63 -23.47
N PRO A 485 -0.27 4.07 -23.33
CA PRO A 485 0.94 4.86 -23.30
C PRO A 485 1.11 5.59 -24.65
N TYR A 486 1.55 6.85 -24.60
CA TYR A 486 1.96 7.53 -25.83
C TYR A 486 3.27 6.89 -26.30
N LEU A 487 3.20 6.20 -27.43
CA LEU A 487 4.36 5.64 -28.13
C LEU A 487 4.47 6.35 -29.48
N PRO A 488 5.59 7.03 -29.77
CA PRO A 488 5.89 7.50 -31.13
C PRO A 488 5.85 6.35 -32.15
N GLU A 489 5.59 6.67 -33.41
CA GLU A 489 5.70 5.69 -34.48
C GLU A 489 7.13 5.13 -34.53
N GLU A 490 7.27 3.82 -34.73
CA GLU A 490 8.54 3.08 -34.69
C GLU A 490 9.16 2.91 -33.27
N THR A 491 8.40 3.18 -32.19
CA THR A 491 8.93 2.95 -30.84
C THR A 491 9.07 1.46 -30.55
N ILE A 492 10.28 1.07 -30.26
CA ILE A 492 10.60 -0.25 -29.73
C ILE A 492 10.23 -0.29 -28.23
N LEU A 493 9.45 -1.27 -27.81
CA LEU A 493 9.06 -1.42 -26.41
C LEU A 493 10.24 -1.89 -25.56
N GLU A 494 10.36 -1.32 -24.39
CA GLU A 494 11.30 -1.76 -23.36
C GLU A 494 10.61 -2.73 -22.39
N LEU A 495 11.41 -3.46 -21.60
CA LEU A 495 10.91 -4.33 -20.53
C LEU A 495 10.01 -3.57 -19.55
N GLY A 496 10.34 -2.30 -19.27
CA GLY A 496 9.55 -1.42 -18.43
C GLY A 496 8.14 -1.17 -18.96
N ASP A 497 7.94 -1.15 -20.28
CA ASP A 497 6.64 -0.95 -20.91
C ASP A 497 5.74 -2.18 -20.76
N LEU A 498 6.32 -3.38 -20.93
CA LEU A 498 5.60 -4.63 -20.72
C LEU A 498 5.20 -4.80 -19.25
N ARG A 499 6.11 -4.51 -18.33
CA ARG A 499 5.83 -4.55 -16.88
C ARG A 499 4.77 -3.52 -16.49
N TRP A 500 4.81 -2.34 -17.10
CA TRP A 500 3.81 -1.31 -16.88
C TRP A 500 2.41 -1.79 -17.30
N LEU A 501 2.28 -2.32 -18.50
CA LEU A 501 1.01 -2.83 -19.03
C LEU A 501 0.50 -4.01 -18.19
N TYR A 502 1.37 -4.98 -17.89
CA TYR A 502 1.05 -6.10 -17.00
C TYR A 502 0.54 -5.62 -15.64
N THR A 503 1.27 -4.68 -15.02
CA THR A 503 0.88 -4.14 -13.72
C THR A 503 -0.47 -3.42 -13.79
N ALA A 504 -0.69 -2.61 -14.84
CA ALA A 504 -1.92 -1.84 -15.01
C ALA A 504 -3.16 -2.73 -15.15
N ILE A 505 -3.13 -3.72 -16.07
CA ILE A 505 -4.29 -4.59 -16.30
C ILE A 505 -4.58 -5.52 -15.12
N THR A 506 -3.55 -5.95 -14.38
CA THR A 506 -3.73 -6.81 -13.20
C THR A 506 -4.23 -6.08 -11.96
N ARG A 507 -4.49 -4.78 -12.03
CA ARG A 507 -5.14 -4.02 -10.93
C ARG A 507 -6.64 -4.22 -10.86
N ALA A 508 -7.28 -4.68 -11.94
CA ALA A 508 -8.71 -4.92 -11.96
C ALA A 508 -9.07 -6.26 -11.31
N SER A 509 -10.15 -6.26 -10.53
CA SER A 509 -10.78 -7.47 -10.00
C SER A 509 -11.98 -7.89 -10.84
N GLU A 510 -12.65 -6.97 -11.56
CA GLU A 510 -13.83 -7.25 -12.37
C GLU A 510 -13.62 -6.87 -13.83
N LYS A 511 -13.29 -5.59 -14.13
CA LYS A 511 -13.22 -5.11 -15.52
C LYS A 511 -12.03 -4.19 -15.78
N VAL A 512 -11.40 -4.41 -16.94
CA VAL A 512 -10.42 -3.50 -17.54
C VAL A 512 -11.05 -2.82 -18.76
N TYR A 513 -10.94 -1.51 -18.79
CA TYR A 513 -11.34 -0.66 -19.91
C TYR A 513 -10.09 -0.07 -20.56
N LEU A 514 -9.83 -0.44 -21.81
CA LEU A 514 -8.67 0.02 -22.58
C LEU A 514 -9.00 1.33 -23.30
N VAL A 515 -8.42 2.43 -22.84
CA VAL A 515 -8.70 3.80 -23.27
C VAL A 515 -7.62 4.27 -24.27
N ASN A 516 -8.01 4.78 -25.41
CA ASN A 516 -7.12 5.32 -26.46
C ASN A 516 -6.12 4.31 -27.05
N PHE A 517 -6.37 3.01 -26.91
CA PHE A 517 -5.55 1.99 -27.56
C PHE A 517 -5.88 1.94 -29.07
N LYS A 518 -4.86 2.04 -29.92
CA LYS A 518 -4.99 1.89 -31.37
C LYS A 518 -5.28 0.45 -31.76
N ASP A 519 -5.81 0.24 -32.99
CA ASP A 519 -6.16 -1.10 -33.48
C ASP A 519 -4.97 -2.07 -33.53
N GLU A 520 -3.77 -1.54 -33.76
CA GLU A 520 -2.52 -2.33 -33.79
C GLU A 520 -2.19 -3.08 -32.48
N TRP A 521 -2.84 -2.73 -31.37
CA TRP A 521 -2.68 -3.42 -30.08
C TRP A 521 -3.53 -4.68 -29.95
N PHE A 522 -4.39 -4.98 -30.92
CA PHE A 522 -5.38 -6.07 -30.79
C PHE A 522 -5.19 -7.15 -31.83
N MET A 523 -5.56 -8.41 -31.44
CA MET A 523 -5.59 -9.55 -32.33
C MET A 523 -6.78 -9.46 -33.29
#